data_d72a84700cdf04744e1915953ba1b98c
#
_entry.id   d72a84700cdf04744e1915953ba1b98c
#
_cell.length_a   1.000
_cell.length_b   1.000
_cell.length_c   1.000
_cell.angle_alpha   90.00
_cell.angle_beta   90.00
_cell.angle_gamma   90.00
#
_symmetry.space_group_name_H-M   'P 1'
#
loop_
_entity.id
_entity.type
_entity.pdbx_description
1 polymer ?
#
loop_
_entity_poly.entity_id
_entity_poly.type
_entity_poly.pdbx_seq_one_letter_code
_entity_poly.pdbx_strand_id
1 'polypeptide(L)'
;MVLQFPLVRVPVMFLSTWAHEFGHGLGALITGGKFVELTVFPNFSGVAKTATRSDFSHAMVVVFGLLGPSLLGVFMIALTRAFSLYRVAILALAALLALSLIWAADVFTFITLGGGAIIMGLMGWKLPGRILLYVAYIVAIAMCLSSLTGFGYFFMGNAEIAGGLYRSDMGILADIWGGPHWLWGGIMVILSVGILVAGVFLSDRWARRRPS
;
A
#
# COMPACT_ATOMS: atom_id res chain seq x y z
N MET A 1 0.32 17.24 -11.25
CA MET A 1 -0.37 18.48 -10.85
C MET A 1 -1.19 18.34 -9.57
N VAL A 2 -2.08 17.38 -9.38
CA VAL A 2 -2.88 17.23 -8.14
C VAL A 2 -2.04 16.86 -6.90
N LEU A 3 -0.97 16.08 -7.06
CA LEU A 3 -0.03 15.70 -5.97
C LEU A 3 0.94 16.83 -5.54
N GLN A 4 0.83 18.03 -6.10
CA GLN A 4 1.63 19.17 -5.67
C GLN A 4 0.98 19.95 -4.52
N PHE A 5 -0.31 19.73 -4.25
CA PHE A 5 -1.01 20.35 -3.13
C PHE A 5 -0.72 19.57 -1.83
N PRO A 6 -0.11 20.21 -0.79
CA PRO A 6 0.26 19.53 0.45
C PRO A 6 -0.90 18.80 1.12
N LEU A 7 -2.11 19.37 1.09
CA LEU A 7 -3.33 18.77 1.67
C LEU A 7 -3.72 17.43 1.06
N VAL A 8 -3.34 17.15 -0.21
CA VAL A 8 -3.60 15.87 -0.86
C VAL A 8 -2.36 14.98 -0.81
N ARG A 9 -1.18 15.58 -1.04
CA ARG A 9 0.09 14.86 -1.08
C ARG A 9 0.40 14.16 0.23
N VAL A 10 0.30 14.86 1.35
CA VAL A 10 0.67 14.33 2.67
C VAL A 10 -0.14 13.08 3.04
N PRO A 11 -1.49 13.09 3.04
CA PRO A 11 -2.26 11.88 3.31
C PRO A 11 -1.96 10.73 2.35
N VAL A 12 -1.78 11.01 1.05
CA VAL A 12 -1.49 9.98 0.05
C VAL A 12 -0.13 9.34 0.31
N MET A 13 0.90 10.13 0.62
CA MET A 13 2.23 9.59 0.91
C MET A 13 2.22 8.72 2.17
N PHE A 14 1.57 9.14 3.26
CA PHE A 14 1.44 8.32 4.47
C PHE A 14 0.66 7.03 4.22
N LEU A 15 -0.46 7.10 3.50
CA LEU A 15 -1.24 5.91 3.16
C LEU A 15 -0.44 4.95 2.27
N SER A 16 0.34 5.49 1.32
CA SER A 16 1.19 4.67 0.44
C SER A 16 2.29 3.96 1.22
N THR A 17 3.02 4.70 2.07
CA THR A 17 4.05 4.12 2.94
C THR A 17 3.44 3.07 3.86
N TRP A 18 2.33 3.40 4.52
CA TRP A 18 1.64 2.44 5.36
C TRP A 18 1.23 1.17 4.59
N ALA A 19 0.65 1.30 3.40
CA ALA A 19 0.23 0.15 2.61
C ALA A 19 1.41 -0.72 2.15
N HIS A 20 2.58 -0.11 1.89
CA HIS A 20 3.83 -0.79 1.60
C HIS A 20 4.32 -1.57 2.82
N GLU A 21 4.47 -0.91 3.96
CA GLU A 21 4.96 -1.56 5.19
C GLU A 21 3.97 -2.62 5.73
N PHE A 22 2.69 -2.34 5.67
CA PHE A 22 1.65 -3.30 6.03
C PHE A 22 1.66 -4.52 5.10
N GLY A 23 1.97 -4.31 3.81
CA GLY A 23 2.19 -5.36 2.82
C GLY A 23 3.33 -6.31 3.24
N HIS A 24 4.48 -5.79 3.68
CA HIS A 24 5.57 -6.61 4.23
C HIS A 24 5.09 -7.45 5.42
N GLY A 25 4.37 -6.82 6.36
CA GLY A 25 3.80 -7.51 7.51
C GLY A 25 2.85 -8.64 7.12
N LEU A 26 1.93 -8.39 6.18
CA LEU A 26 1.01 -9.41 5.65
C LEU A 26 1.77 -10.54 4.96
N GLY A 27 2.79 -10.23 4.14
CA GLY A 27 3.64 -11.20 3.49
C GLY A 27 4.32 -12.13 4.50
N ALA A 28 4.80 -11.58 5.63
CA ALA A 28 5.37 -12.37 6.72
C ALA A 28 4.33 -13.32 7.34
N LEU A 29 3.14 -12.81 7.68
CA LEU A 29 2.08 -13.62 8.28
C LEU A 29 1.61 -14.75 7.36
N ILE A 30 1.39 -14.46 6.07
CA ILE A 30 0.91 -15.43 5.07
C ILE A 30 1.95 -16.55 4.86
N THR A 31 3.24 -16.23 4.94
CA THR A 31 4.32 -17.22 4.78
C THR A 31 4.73 -17.91 6.09
N GLY A 32 3.94 -17.75 7.16
CA GLY A 32 4.14 -18.41 8.44
C GLY A 32 5.24 -17.79 9.30
N GLY A 33 5.66 -16.58 8.97
CA GLY A 33 6.56 -15.73 9.75
C GLY A 33 5.83 -14.91 10.82
N LYS A 34 6.43 -13.79 11.22
CA LYS A 34 5.84 -12.86 12.20
C LYS A 34 5.92 -11.43 11.69
N PHE A 35 4.85 -10.68 11.87
CA PHE A 35 4.85 -9.22 11.80
C PHE A 35 5.13 -8.70 13.21
N VAL A 36 6.25 -8.02 13.41
CA VAL A 36 6.74 -7.64 14.74
C VAL A 36 6.39 -6.19 15.05
N GLU A 37 6.78 -5.27 14.16
CA GLU A 37 6.61 -3.83 14.36
C GLU A 37 6.38 -3.12 13.02
N LEU A 38 5.65 -2.01 13.10
CA LEU A 38 5.38 -1.09 12.01
C LEU A 38 5.75 0.33 12.44
N THR A 39 6.60 0.99 11.66
CA THR A 39 6.98 2.38 11.87
C THR A 39 6.75 3.18 10.59
N VAL A 40 6.14 4.36 10.72
CA VAL A 40 6.03 5.35 9.65
C VAL A 40 6.66 6.65 10.15
N PHE A 41 7.61 7.19 9.39
CA PHE A 41 8.36 8.39 9.78
C PHE A 41 7.75 9.68 9.20
N PRO A 42 8.02 10.86 9.83
CA PRO A 42 7.53 12.15 9.35
C PRO A 42 8.01 12.52 7.93
N ASN A 43 9.13 11.95 7.47
CA ASN A 43 9.67 12.12 6.12
C ASN A 43 9.03 11.20 5.07
N PHE A 44 7.94 10.52 5.42
CA PHE A 44 7.21 9.55 4.60
C PHE A 44 7.96 8.25 4.29
N SER A 45 9.10 7.97 4.93
CA SER A 45 9.69 6.63 4.93
C SER A 45 8.99 5.74 5.95
N GLY A 46 9.16 4.42 5.82
CA GLY A 46 8.61 3.46 6.76
C GLY A 46 9.54 2.27 6.96
N VAL A 47 9.24 1.48 7.97
CA VAL A 47 9.91 0.21 8.26
C VAL A 47 8.90 -0.77 8.84
N ALA A 48 8.80 -1.94 8.24
CA ALA A 48 8.15 -3.10 8.83
C ALA A 48 9.22 -4.08 9.35
N LYS A 49 9.25 -4.32 10.65
CA LYS A 49 10.05 -5.40 11.20
C LYS A 49 9.29 -6.72 11.10
N THR A 50 9.86 -7.66 10.39
CA THR A 50 9.30 -8.98 10.18
C THR A 50 10.32 -10.06 10.53
N ALA A 51 9.83 -11.25 10.92
CA ALA A 51 10.67 -12.43 11.06
C ALA A 51 10.20 -13.48 10.05
N THR A 52 11.13 -13.97 9.24
CA THR A 52 10.88 -14.94 8.18
C THR A 52 11.52 -16.28 8.50
N ARG A 53 11.03 -17.37 7.89
CA ARG A 53 11.51 -18.72 8.14
C ARG A 53 12.47 -19.24 7.07
N SER A 54 12.53 -18.60 5.91
CA SER A 54 13.35 -19.01 4.78
C SER A 54 13.54 -17.82 3.83
N ASP A 55 14.51 -17.96 2.92
CA ASP A 55 14.75 -16.97 1.86
C ASP A 55 13.51 -16.77 0.97
N PHE A 56 12.77 -17.84 0.66
CA PHE A 56 11.50 -17.75 -0.06
C PHE A 56 10.48 -16.90 0.71
N SER A 57 10.33 -17.14 2.02
CA SER A 57 9.46 -16.33 2.88
C SER A 57 9.89 -14.86 2.89
N HIS A 58 11.20 -14.60 2.97
CA HIS A 58 11.74 -13.25 2.93
C HIS A 58 11.47 -12.55 1.60
N ALA A 59 11.72 -13.25 0.48
CA ALA A 59 11.38 -12.71 -0.84
C ALA A 59 9.88 -12.39 -0.99
N MET A 60 9.00 -13.26 -0.49
CA MET A 60 7.55 -13.00 -0.50
C MET A 60 7.18 -11.79 0.35
N VAL A 61 7.78 -11.61 1.52
CA VAL A 61 7.62 -10.40 2.34
C VAL A 61 7.90 -9.16 1.50
N VAL A 62 9.04 -9.14 0.81
CA VAL A 62 9.43 -8.02 -0.06
C VAL A 62 8.42 -7.79 -1.19
N VAL A 63 8.02 -8.84 -1.90
CA VAL A 63 7.03 -8.76 -3.00
C VAL A 63 5.69 -8.20 -2.51
N PHE A 64 5.19 -8.66 -1.35
CA PHE A 64 3.94 -8.17 -0.78
C PHE A 64 4.02 -6.70 -0.37
N GLY A 65 5.15 -6.23 0.14
CA GLY A 65 5.38 -4.81 0.43
C GLY A 65 5.28 -3.97 -0.84
N LEU A 66 6.05 -4.33 -1.86
CA LEU A 66 6.11 -3.60 -3.13
C LEU A 66 4.78 -3.53 -3.88
N LEU A 67 4.01 -4.62 -3.86
CA LEU A 67 2.70 -4.69 -4.51
C LEU A 67 1.56 -4.21 -3.60
N GLY A 68 1.79 -4.03 -2.31
CA GLY A 68 0.78 -3.67 -1.30
C GLY A 68 -0.11 -2.49 -1.70
N PRO A 69 0.45 -1.32 -2.03
CA PRO A 69 -0.35 -0.17 -2.46
C PRO A 69 -1.18 -0.44 -3.71
N SER A 70 -0.61 -1.11 -4.74
CA SER A 70 -1.32 -1.45 -5.98
C SER A 70 -2.47 -2.42 -5.72
N LEU A 71 -2.25 -3.45 -4.92
CA LEU A 71 -3.27 -4.44 -4.56
C LEU A 71 -4.41 -3.79 -3.77
N LEU A 72 -4.09 -2.96 -2.78
CA LEU A 72 -5.08 -2.23 -2.01
C LEU A 72 -5.89 -1.27 -2.90
N GLY A 73 -5.22 -0.52 -3.77
CA GLY A 73 -5.88 0.41 -4.69
C GLY A 73 -6.85 -0.31 -5.63
N VAL A 74 -6.41 -1.42 -6.26
CA VAL A 74 -7.27 -2.24 -7.13
C VAL A 74 -8.44 -2.86 -6.36
N PHE A 75 -8.22 -3.34 -5.15
CA PHE A 75 -9.29 -3.85 -4.29
C PHE A 75 -10.34 -2.77 -4.01
N MET A 76 -9.92 -1.55 -3.69
CA MET A 76 -10.83 -0.42 -3.50
C MET A 76 -11.57 -0.04 -4.79
N ILE A 77 -10.89 -0.06 -5.97
CA ILE A 77 -11.55 0.14 -7.27
C ILE A 77 -12.62 -0.93 -7.49
N ALA A 78 -12.32 -2.19 -7.23
CA ALA A 78 -13.26 -3.28 -7.39
C ALA A 78 -14.48 -3.11 -6.50
N LEU A 79 -14.30 -2.82 -5.22
CA LEU A 79 -15.41 -2.55 -4.28
C LEU A 79 -16.26 -1.38 -4.78
N THR A 80 -15.64 -0.30 -5.24
CA THR A 80 -16.32 0.93 -5.65
C THR A 80 -17.02 0.77 -6.99
N ARG A 81 -16.32 0.24 -8.02
CA ARG A 81 -16.81 0.18 -9.40
C ARG A 81 -17.65 -1.06 -9.67
N ALA A 82 -17.13 -2.25 -9.31
CA ALA A 82 -17.82 -3.50 -9.61
C ALA A 82 -18.99 -3.76 -8.67
N PHE A 83 -18.88 -3.36 -7.40
CA PHE A 83 -19.86 -3.69 -6.37
C PHE A 83 -20.67 -2.50 -5.87
N SER A 84 -20.36 -1.27 -6.28
CA SER A 84 -20.97 -0.03 -5.77
C SER A 84 -20.87 0.11 -4.25
N LEU A 85 -19.85 -0.50 -3.66
CA LEU A 85 -19.59 -0.58 -2.22
C LEU A 85 -18.53 0.45 -1.77
N TYR A 86 -18.59 1.67 -2.32
CA TYR A 86 -17.64 2.74 -1.99
C TYR A 86 -17.56 3.07 -0.49
N ARG A 87 -18.69 2.96 0.23
CA ARG A 87 -18.73 3.11 1.69
C ARG A 87 -17.95 2.00 2.39
N VAL A 88 -18.15 0.76 1.95
CA VAL A 88 -17.42 -0.40 2.47
C VAL A 88 -15.93 -0.27 2.18
N ALA A 89 -15.54 0.21 1.00
CA ALA A 89 -14.13 0.42 0.64
C ALA A 89 -13.42 1.38 1.62
N ILE A 90 -14.04 2.52 1.94
CA ILE A 90 -13.49 3.51 2.88
C ILE A 90 -13.50 2.97 4.33
N LEU A 91 -14.57 2.30 4.75
CA LEU A 91 -14.65 1.72 6.10
C LEU A 91 -13.68 0.54 6.27
N ALA A 92 -13.46 -0.27 5.23
CA ALA A 92 -12.44 -1.32 5.22
C ALA A 92 -11.02 -0.74 5.35
N LEU A 93 -10.72 0.36 4.64
CA LEU A 93 -9.46 1.07 4.79
C LEU A 93 -9.29 1.58 6.24
N ALA A 94 -10.33 2.19 6.81
CA ALA A 94 -10.31 2.64 8.21
C ALA A 94 -10.07 1.47 9.18
N ALA A 95 -10.70 0.33 8.95
CA ALA A 95 -10.52 -0.88 9.77
C ALA A 95 -9.10 -1.45 9.65
N LEU A 96 -8.51 -1.46 8.45
CA LEU A 96 -7.12 -1.91 8.24
C LEU A 96 -6.12 -0.98 8.92
N LEU A 97 -6.32 0.34 8.86
CA LEU A 97 -5.50 1.32 9.59
C LEU A 97 -5.61 1.10 11.11
N ALA A 98 -6.83 0.91 11.63
CA ALA A 98 -7.06 0.62 13.05
C ALA A 98 -6.42 -0.71 13.48
N LEU A 99 -6.54 -1.76 12.65
CA LEU A 99 -5.90 -3.05 12.90
C LEU A 99 -4.37 -2.91 12.96
N SER A 100 -3.79 -2.06 12.13
CA SER A 100 -2.34 -1.83 12.09
C SER A 100 -1.76 -1.24 13.37
N LEU A 101 -2.61 -0.66 14.25
CA LEU A 101 -2.19 -0.13 15.55
C LEU A 101 -1.61 -1.22 16.46
N ILE A 102 -1.95 -2.48 16.24
CA ILE A 102 -1.40 -3.63 16.99
C ILE A 102 0.14 -3.70 16.84
N TRP A 103 0.66 -3.25 15.69
CA TRP A 103 2.09 -3.30 15.36
C TRP A 103 2.77 -1.92 15.41
N ALA A 104 2.06 -0.85 15.75
CA ALA A 104 2.63 0.50 15.81
C ALA A 104 3.76 0.57 16.86
N ALA A 105 4.99 0.86 16.40
CA ALA A 105 6.19 0.80 17.25
C ALA A 105 6.42 2.07 18.07
N ASP A 106 5.86 3.20 17.66
CA ASP A 106 6.09 4.50 18.28
C ASP A 106 4.83 5.37 18.27
N VAL A 107 4.88 6.45 19.07
CA VAL A 107 3.76 7.37 19.27
C VAL A 107 3.35 8.07 17.98
N PHE A 108 4.32 8.45 17.12
CA PHE A 108 4.02 9.14 15.86
C PHE A 108 3.25 8.22 14.92
N THR A 109 3.71 6.97 14.76
CA THR A 109 3.03 5.93 13.97
C THR A 109 1.63 5.67 14.52
N PHE A 110 1.50 5.52 15.84
CA PHE A 110 0.21 5.30 16.49
C PHE A 110 -0.79 6.45 16.23
N ILE A 111 -0.34 7.70 16.37
CA ILE A 111 -1.18 8.89 16.11
C ILE A 111 -1.54 8.98 14.63
N THR A 112 -0.59 8.74 13.73
CA THR A 112 -0.81 8.84 12.28
C THR A 112 -1.81 7.79 11.80
N LEU A 113 -1.63 6.53 12.20
CA LEU A 113 -2.54 5.44 11.82
C LEU A 113 -3.91 5.58 12.50
N GLY A 114 -3.94 5.90 13.79
CA GLY A 114 -5.18 6.11 14.54
C GLY A 114 -5.97 7.32 14.03
N GLY A 115 -5.29 8.44 13.78
CA GLY A 115 -5.88 9.61 13.16
C GLY A 115 -6.43 9.32 11.77
N GLY A 116 -5.67 8.60 10.93
CA GLY A 116 -6.11 8.14 9.61
C GLY A 116 -7.35 7.24 9.71
N ALA A 117 -7.36 6.28 10.63
CA ALA A 117 -8.50 5.39 10.86
C ALA A 117 -9.75 6.17 11.27
N ILE A 118 -9.62 7.13 12.18
CA ILE A 118 -10.73 7.99 12.64
C ILE A 118 -11.25 8.84 11.46
N ILE A 119 -10.36 9.50 10.72
CA ILE A 119 -10.75 10.35 9.59
C ILE A 119 -11.49 9.52 8.53
N MET A 120 -10.93 8.39 8.10
CA MET A 120 -11.57 7.52 7.10
C MET A 120 -12.88 6.94 7.63
N GLY A 121 -12.93 6.54 8.90
CA GLY A 121 -14.14 6.06 9.56
C GLY A 121 -15.26 7.11 9.59
N LEU A 122 -14.94 8.35 10.01
CA LEU A 122 -15.89 9.46 10.01
C LEU A 122 -16.35 9.84 8.60
N MET A 123 -15.45 9.85 7.62
CA MET A 123 -15.82 10.07 6.22
C MET A 123 -16.76 8.96 5.72
N GLY A 124 -16.44 7.70 5.98
CA GLY A 124 -17.28 6.57 5.63
C GLY A 124 -18.65 6.62 6.28
N TRP A 125 -18.76 7.13 7.49
CA TRP A 125 -20.02 7.22 8.24
C TRP A 125 -20.85 8.45 7.83
N LYS A 126 -20.24 9.65 7.80
CA LYS A 126 -20.98 10.93 7.74
C LYS A 126 -21.11 11.52 6.36
N LEU A 127 -20.19 11.23 5.41
CA LEU A 127 -20.24 11.87 4.10
C LEU A 127 -21.42 11.39 3.24
N PRO A 128 -22.05 12.32 2.47
CA PRO A 128 -23.03 11.96 1.46
C PRO A 128 -22.44 11.01 0.41
N GLY A 129 -23.25 10.08 -0.09
CA GLY A 129 -22.79 9.02 -0.99
C GLY A 129 -22.05 9.51 -2.22
N ARG A 130 -22.50 10.62 -2.84
CA ARG A 130 -21.83 11.19 -4.02
C ARG A 130 -20.40 11.67 -3.70
N ILE A 131 -20.20 12.37 -2.58
CA ILE A 131 -18.87 12.85 -2.16
C ILE A 131 -17.99 11.65 -1.81
N LEU A 132 -18.52 10.70 -1.04
CA LEU A 132 -17.79 9.52 -0.62
C LEU A 132 -17.34 8.65 -1.80
N LEU A 133 -18.14 8.58 -2.87
CA LEU A 133 -17.78 7.89 -4.10
C LEU A 133 -16.50 8.50 -4.73
N TYR A 134 -16.45 9.84 -4.84
CA TYR A 134 -15.25 10.51 -5.37
C TYR A 134 -14.03 10.31 -4.45
N VAL A 135 -14.23 10.40 -3.15
CA VAL A 135 -13.14 10.12 -2.18
C VAL A 135 -12.60 8.70 -2.35
N ALA A 136 -13.48 7.71 -2.47
CA ALA A 136 -13.06 6.32 -2.66
C ALA A 136 -12.23 6.14 -3.94
N TYR A 137 -12.63 6.77 -5.05
CA TYR A 137 -11.85 6.73 -6.30
C TYR A 137 -10.52 7.47 -6.17
N ILE A 138 -10.50 8.66 -5.55
CA ILE A 138 -9.25 9.43 -5.37
C ILE A 138 -8.24 8.63 -4.56
N VAL A 139 -8.66 8.06 -3.44
CA VAL A 139 -7.79 7.23 -2.59
C VAL A 139 -7.32 5.99 -3.34
N ALA A 140 -8.22 5.27 -4.00
CA ALA A 140 -7.89 4.06 -4.75
C ALA A 140 -6.89 4.33 -5.89
N ILE A 141 -7.13 5.38 -6.69
CA ILE A 141 -6.24 5.78 -7.79
C ILE A 141 -4.89 6.25 -7.23
N ALA A 142 -4.90 7.02 -6.14
CA ALA A 142 -3.68 7.48 -5.48
C ALA A 142 -2.83 6.30 -4.99
N MET A 143 -3.44 5.25 -4.42
CA MET A 143 -2.74 4.02 -4.02
C MET A 143 -2.12 3.32 -5.23
N CYS A 144 -2.85 3.17 -6.32
CA CYS A 144 -2.32 2.57 -7.55
C CYS A 144 -1.15 3.37 -8.13
N LEU A 145 -1.28 4.70 -8.17
CA LEU A 145 -0.25 5.58 -8.74
C LEU A 145 0.97 5.73 -7.83
N SER A 146 0.83 5.55 -6.52
CA SER A 146 1.94 5.69 -5.58
C SER A 146 3.05 4.68 -5.85
N SER A 147 2.71 3.46 -6.25
CA SER A 147 3.68 2.46 -6.70
C SER A 147 4.46 2.90 -7.95
N LEU A 148 3.90 3.78 -8.78
CA LEU A 148 4.55 4.32 -9.98
C LEU A 148 5.31 5.61 -9.70
N THR A 149 4.90 6.42 -8.73
CA THR A 149 5.60 7.67 -8.38
C THR A 149 6.91 7.42 -7.62
N GLY A 150 7.03 6.28 -6.95
CA GLY A 150 8.28 5.77 -6.36
C GLY A 150 9.22 5.11 -7.38
N PHE A 151 9.09 5.41 -8.69
CA PHE A 151 9.84 4.74 -9.76
C PHE A 151 11.35 4.69 -9.52
N GLY A 152 11.95 5.77 -9.01
CA GLY A 152 13.38 5.80 -8.67
C GLY A 152 13.78 4.76 -7.63
N TYR A 153 12.93 4.49 -6.63
CA TYR A 153 13.18 3.50 -5.59
C TYR A 153 13.30 2.07 -6.16
N PHE A 154 12.52 1.72 -7.17
CA PHE A 154 12.57 0.41 -7.82
C PHE A 154 13.92 0.10 -8.48
N PHE A 155 14.75 1.10 -8.73
CA PHE A 155 16.05 0.93 -9.36
C PHE A 155 17.23 1.19 -8.41
N MET A 156 16.97 1.35 -7.11
CA MET A 156 17.98 1.50 -6.08
C MET A 156 18.34 0.16 -5.44
N GLY A 157 19.62 -0.13 -5.29
CA GLY A 157 20.10 -1.30 -4.54
C GLY A 157 20.13 -1.09 -3.03
N ASN A 158 20.20 0.18 -2.58
CA ASN A 158 20.16 0.58 -1.18
C ASN A 158 19.21 1.76 -1.01
N ALA A 159 18.62 1.89 0.17
CA ALA A 159 17.70 2.96 0.55
C ALA A 159 18.19 3.64 1.85
N GLU A 160 18.02 4.94 1.93
CA GLU A 160 18.27 5.71 3.15
C GLU A 160 16.95 5.78 3.95
N ILE A 161 16.96 5.23 5.17
CA ILE A 161 15.81 5.20 6.07
C ILE A 161 16.26 5.73 7.42
N ALA A 162 15.62 6.79 7.91
CA ALA A 162 15.91 7.40 9.21
C ALA A 162 17.40 7.76 9.42
N GLY A 163 18.10 8.16 8.35
CA GLY A 163 19.53 8.54 8.38
C GLY A 163 20.51 7.35 8.34
N GLY A 164 20.03 6.12 8.20
CA GLY A 164 20.82 4.92 7.97
C GLY A 164 20.71 4.39 6.54
N LEU A 165 21.79 3.82 6.01
CA LEU A 165 21.79 3.15 4.71
C LEU A 165 21.45 1.68 4.88
N TYR A 166 20.36 1.25 4.26
CA TYR A 166 19.86 -0.13 4.31
C TYR A 166 19.78 -0.74 2.91
N ARG A 167 19.74 -2.07 2.82
CA ARG A 167 19.38 -2.73 1.57
C ARG A 167 17.94 -2.37 1.19
N SER A 168 17.75 -1.97 -0.07
CA SER A 168 16.40 -1.78 -0.59
C SER A 168 15.71 -3.11 -0.84
N ASP A 169 14.41 -3.10 -1.02
CA ASP A 169 13.62 -4.28 -1.39
C ASP A 169 14.16 -4.96 -2.65
N MET A 170 14.55 -4.18 -3.66
CA MET A 170 15.14 -4.70 -4.89
C MET A 170 16.52 -5.30 -4.63
N GLY A 171 17.30 -4.70 -3.72
CA GLY A 171 18.57 -5.24 -3.27
C GLY A 171 18.40 -6.58 -2.57
N ILE A 172 17.40 -6.70 -1.70
CA ILE A 172 17.07 -7.95 -0.99
C ILE A 172 16.66 -9.05 -1.99
N LEU A 173 15.80 -8.75 -2.97
CA LEU A 173 15.43 -9.73 -4.00
C LEU A 173 16.64 -10.18 -4.82
N ALA A 174 17.53 -9.25 -5.18
CA ALA A 174 18.75 -9.57 -5.90
C ALA A 174 19.71 -10.46 -5.07
N ASP A 175 19.79 -10.23 -3.76
CA ASP A 175 20.63 -11.05 -2.86
C ASP A 175 20.05 -12.47 -2.68
N ILE A 176 18.71 -12.64 -2.70
CA ILE A 176 18.05 -13.94 -2.52
C ILE A 176 17.99 -14.74 -3.83
N TRP A 177 17.54 -14.11 -4.91
CA TRP A 177 17.27 -14.81 -6.18
C TRP A 177 18.33 -14.60 -7.24
N GLY A 178 19.35 -13.78 -6.93
CA GLY A 178 20.42 -13.43 -7.88
C GLY A 178 20.00 -12.37 -8.90
N GLY A 179 20.96 -11.99 -9.72
CA GLY A 179 20.78 -10.96 -10.74
C GLY A 179 20.88 -9.53 -10.19
N PRO A 180 20.85 -8.53 -11.06
CA PRO A 180 20.95 -7.14 -10.66
C PRO A 180 19.62 -6.61 -10.11
N HIS A 181 19.69 -5.72 -9.11
CA HIS A 181 18.51 -5.12 -8.45
C HIS A 181 17.55 -4.41 -9.42
N TRP A 182 18.06 -3.76 -10.47
CA TRP A 182 17.23 -3.10 -11.48
C TRP A 182 16.34 -4.08 -12.27
N LEU A 183 16.75 -5.33 -12.45
CA LEU A 183 15.93 -6.36 -13.08
C LEU A 183 14.67 -6.63 -12.24
N TRP A 184 14.85 -6.81 -10.94
CA TRP A 184 13.74 -7.01 -10.01
C TRP A 184 12.84 -5.77 -9.94
N GLY A 185 13.44 -4.56 -9.97
CA GLY A 185 12.70 -3.31 -10.09
C GLY A 185 11.81 -3.28 -11.32
N GLY A 186 12.34 -3.63 -12.50
CA GLY A 186 11.57 -3.73 -13.74
C GLY A 186 10.42 -4.74 -13.65
N ILE A 187 10.68 -5.92 -13.08
CA ILE A 187 9.65 -6.94 -12.87
C ILE A 187 8.52 -6.42 -11.97
N MET A 188 8.86 -5.77 -10.84
CA MET A 188 7.87 -5.24 -9.91
C MET A 188 7.04 -4.10 -10.52
N VAL A 189 7.65 -3.23 -11.34
CA VAL A 189 6.91 -2.21 -12.11
C VAL A 189 5.92 -2.86 -13.07
N ILE A 190 6.35 -3.87 -13.84
CA ILE A 190 5.47 -4.57 -14.78
C ILE A 190 4.32 -5.25 -14.04
N LEU A 191 4.60 -5.90 -12.91
CA LEU A 191 3.56 -6.52 -12.08
C LEU A 191 2.59 -5.49 -11.52
N SER A 192 3.06 -4.36 -10.98
CA SER A 192 2.21 -3.28 -10.46
C SER A 192 1.30 -2.70 -11.54
N VAL A 193 1.84 -2.43 -12.73
CA VAL A 193 1.06 -1.96 -13.89
C VAL A 193 0.07 -3.03 -14.34
N GLY A 194 0.50 -4.29 -14.42
CA GLY A 194 -0.35 -5.41 -14.79
C GLY A 194 -1.53 -5.58 -13.82
N ILE A 195 -1.29 -5.49 -12.50
CA ILE A 195 -2.33 -5.53 -11.46
C ILE A 195 -3.32 -4.38 -11.67
N LEU A 196 -2.82 -3.16 -11.90
CA LEU A 196 -3.68 -2.00 -12.12
C LEU A 196 -4.56 -2.17 -13.36
N VAL A 197 -3.96 -2.50 -14.50
CA VAL A 197 -4.69 -2.67 -15.78
C VAL A 197 -5.73 -3.80 -15.66
N ALA A 198 -5.31 -4.97 -15.15
CA ALA A 198 -6.22 -6.10 -14.96
C ALA A 198 -7.34 -5.76 -13.97
N GLY A 199 -7.02 -5.11 -12.87
CA GLY A 199 -7.99 -4.73 -11.85
C GLY A 199 -9.04 -3.75 -12.36
N VAL A 200 -8.63 -2.71 -13.09
CA VAL A 200 -9.55 -1.75 -13.71
C VAL A 200 -10.43 -2.43 -14.77
N PHE A 201 -9.83 -3.24 -15.67
CA PHE A 201 -10.55 -3.95 -16.71
C PHE A 201 -11.59 -4.93 -16.15
N LEU A 202 -11.20 -5.74 -15.17
CA LEU A 202 -12.11 -6.71 -14.54
C LEU A 202 -13.23 -6.00 -13.77
N SER A 203 -12.91 -4.92 -13.06
CA SER A 203 -13.91 -4.14 -12.33
C SER A 203 -14.94 -3.52 -13.27
N ASP A 204 -14.50 -2.99 -14.43
CA ASP A 204 -15.43 -2.44 -15.44
C ASP A 204 -16.28 -3.54 -16.08
N ARG A 205 -15.68 -4.68 -16.43
CA ARG A 205 -16.41 -5.82 -16.99
C ARG A 205 -17.49 -6.34 -16.05
N TRP A 206 -17.22 -6.39 -14.75
CA TRP A 206 -18.19 -6.82 -13.74
C TRP A 206 -19.29 -5.78 -13.52
N ALA A 207 -18.93 -4.50 -13.51
CA ALA A 207 -19.94 -3.41 -13.41
C ALA A 207 -20.96 -3.47 -14.55
N ARG A 208 -20.52 -3.76 -15.78
CA ARG A 208 -21.41 -3.85 -16.97
C ARG A 208 -22.30 -5.08 -16.98
N ARG A 209 -21.99 -6.13 -16.23
CA ARG A 209 -22.80 -7.35 -16.17
C ARG A 209 -23.90 -7.32 -15.12
N ARG A 210 -23.96 -6.28 -14.31
CA ARG A 210 -25.05 -6.14 -13.33
C ARG A 210 -26.32 -5.68 -14.01
N PRO A 211 -27.43 -6.41 -13.83
CA PRO A 211 -28.74 -5.91 -14.23
C PRO A 211 -29.03 -4.65 -13.41
N SER A 212 -29.56 -3.62 -14.07
CA SER A 212 -30.07 -2.39 -13.49
C SER A 212 -31.20 -2.64 -12.52
#